data_8203537de82eb4b5ceea492649f5423b
#
_entry.id   8203537de82eb4b5ceea492649f5423b
#
_cell.length_a   1.000
_cell.length_b   1.000
_cell.length_c   1.000
_cell.angle_alpha   90.00
_cell.angle_beta   90.00
_cell.angle_gamma   90.00
#
_symmetry.space_group_name_H-M   'P 1'
#
loop_
_entity.id
_entity.type
_entity.pdbx_description
1 polymer ?
#
loop_
_entity_poly.entity_id
_entity_poly.type
_entity_poly.pdbx_seq_one_letter_code
_entity_poly.pdbx_strand_id
1 'polypeptide(L)'
;MLFRSVEACGDAVAVLAAGGIARGSQIVAALALGAQGVWCGTLWLGTIESELEPFEREVLFAARAEDAVRRRARTGKPVRMIKSKLSEAWEAPGAPAYLPTPLQGILYNEAHARVVRAKRRDLYSFPAGQVVGMINEESSVRAVMLRLQHEYLDSMERLRRLAPSDT
;
A
#
# COMPACT_ATOMS: atom_id res chain seq x y z
N MET A 1 9.12 5.29 13.75
CA MET A 1 8.16 6.39 13.55
C MET A 1 6.89 6.20 14.37
N LEU A 2 6.23 5.04 14.29
CA LEU A 2 4.98 4.74 15.02
C LEU A 2 5.07 5.02 16.54
N PHE A 3 6.05 4.43 17.25
CA PHE A 3 6.23 4.61 18.69
C PHE A 3 6.35 6.09 19.10
N ARG A 4 7.03 6.93 18.31
CA ARG A 4 7.13 8.37 18.60
C ARG A 4 5.77 9.09 18.49
N SER A 5 4.94 8.68 17.54
CA SER A 5 3.59 9.23 17.38
C SER A 5 2.72 8.82 18.56
N VAL A 6 2.82 7.57 19.00
CA VAL A 6 2.11 7.07 20.18
C VAL A 6 2.53 7.83 21.44
N GLU A 7 3.84 7.96 21.68
CA GLU A 7 4.37 8.73 22.83
C GLU A 7 3.91 10.20 22.81
N ALA A 8 3.94 10.85 21.62
CA ALA A 8 3.56 12.25 21.50
C ALA A 8 2.04 12.49 21.65
N CYS A 9 1.20 11.54 21.22
CA CYS A 9 -0.26 11.65 21.33
C CYS A 9 -0.78 11.22 22.70
N GLY A 10 -0.07 10.33 23.39
CA GLY A 10 -0.57 9.71 24.62
C GLY A 10 -1.93 9.06 24.39
N ASP A 11 -2.80 9.12 25.39
CA ASP A 11 -4.16 8.55 25.32
C ASP A 11 -5.18 9.53 24.71
N ALA A 12 -4.77 10.74 24.38
CA ALA A 12 -5.68 11.79 23.91
C ALA A 12 -6.16 11.59 22.46
N VAL A 13 -5.34 10.94 21.62
CA VAL A 13 -5.62 10.77 20.19
C VAL A 13 -5.27 9.34 19.76
N ALA A 14 -6.23 8.69 19.09
CA ALA A 14 -6.01 7.34 18.55
C ALA A 14 -4.95 7.36 17.43
N VAL A 15 -3.93 6.51 17.54
CA VAL A 15 -2.87 6.34 16.55
C VAL A 15 -3.08 5.03 15.78
N LEU A 16 -3.32 5.14 14.48
CA LEU A 16 -3.44 3.99 13.58
C LEU A 16 -2.12 3.81 12.80
N ALA A 17 -1.59 2.59 12.80
CA ALA A 17 -0.44 2.26 11.98
C ALA A 17 -0.85 2.06 10.52
N ALA A 18 -0.19 2.76 9.59
CA ALA A 18 -0.48 2.68 8.17
C ALA A 18 0.77 2.40 7.34
N GLY A 19 0.58 1.68 6.22
CA GLY A 19 1.61 1.38 5.23
C GLY A 19 2.33 0.06 5.47
N GLY A 20 2.35 -0.79 4.44
CA GLY A 20 3.08 -2.05 4.45
C GLY A 20 2.44 -3.18 5.28
N ILE A 21 1.19 -3.03 5.71
CA ILE A 21 0.48 -4.01 6.53
C ILE A 21 -0.42 -4.87 5.64
N ALA A 22 -0.18 -6.19 5.64
CA ALA A 22 -0.92 -7.19 4.88
C ALA A 22 -1.04 -8.55 5.60
N ARG A 23 -0.50 -8.66 6.81
CA ARG A 23 -0.49 -9.87 7.64
C ARG A 23 -1.03 -9.59 9.03
N GLY A 24 -1.70 -10.59 9.63
CA GLY A 24 -2.14 -10.51 11.03
C GLY A 24 -0.99 -10.32 12.02
N SER A 25 0.17 -10.91 11.76
CA SER A 25 1.37 -10.72 12.58
C SER A 25 1.88 -9.27 12.59
N GLN A 26 1.71 -8.54 11.48
CA GLN A 26 2.06 -7.11 11.42
C GLN A 26 1.08 -6.25 12.21
N ILE A 27 -0.20 -6.68 12.29
CA ILE A 27 -1.20 -6.03 13.15
C ILE A 27 -0.77 -6.19 14.62
N VAL A 28 -0.42 -7.40 15.04
CA VAL A 28 0.07 -7.66 16.40
C VAL A 28 1.29 -6.79 16.72
N ALA A 29 2.25 -6.71 15.80
CA ALA A 29 3.44 -5.87 15.98
C ALA A 29 3.09 -4.38 16.11
N ALA A 30 2.14 -3.87 15.32
CA ALA A 30 1.69 -2.49 15.40
C ALA A 30 1.02 -2.18 16.75
N LEU A 31 0.16 -3.09 17.24
CA LEU A 31 -0.50 -2.97 18.54
C LEU A 31 0.53 -3.03 19.69
N ALA A 32 1.53 -3.92 19.60
CA ALA A 32 2.61 -4.01 20.59
C ALA A 32 3.47 -2.73 20.66
N LEU A 33 3.54 -1.96 19.56
CA LEU A 33 4.19 -0.65 19.50
C LEU A 33 3.27 0.50 19.97
N GLY A 34 2.07 0.19 20.49
CA GLY A 34 1.12 1.15 21.05
C GLY A 34 0.10 1.72 20.06
N ALA A 35 0.04 1.24 18.81
CA ALA A 35 -1.05 1.61 17.92
C ALA A 35 -2.38 1.04 18.44
N GLN A 36 -3.48 1.78 18.24
CA GLN A 36 -4.83 1.30 18.58
C GLN A 36 -5.52 0.60 17.42
N GLY A 37 -4.88 0.55 16.26
CA GLY A 37 -5.36 -0.16 15.08
C GLY A 37 -4.43 0.00 13.90
N VAL A 38 -4.88 -0.48 12.75
CA VAL A 38 -4.15 -0.40 11.48
C VAL A 38 -5.02 0.15 10.36
N TRP A 39 -4.36 0.78 9.38
CA TRP A 39 -5.01 1.26 8.17
C TRP A 39 -4.33 0.62 6.95
N CYS A 40 -5.03 -0.27 6.27
CA CYS A 40 -4.55 -0.96 5.08
C CYS A 40 -5.18 -0.37 3.82
N GLY A 41 -4.37 -0.08 2.80
CA GLY A 41 -4.83 0.40 1.48
C GLY A 41 -4.61 -0.65 0.40
N THR A 42 -3.35 -0.87 0.02
CA THR A 42 -2.95 -1.75 -1.09
C THR A 42 -3.54 -3.16 -0.99
N LEU A 43 -3.69 -3.68 0.22
CA LEU A 43 -4.24 -5.02 0.48
C LEU A 43 -5.61 -5.23 -0.17
N TRP A 44 -6.45 -4.21 -0.19
CA TRP A 44 -7.82 -4.28 -0.71
C TRP A 44 -7.91 -4.20 -2.23
N LEU A 45 -6.85 -3.77 -2.90
CA LEU A 45 -6.85 -3.66 -4.37
C LEU A 45 -7.01 -5.02 -5.07
N GLY A 46 -6.59 -6.12 -4.44
CA GLY A 46 -6.72 -7.47 -4.96
C GLY A 46 -8.07 -8.15 -4.66
N THR A 47 -9.04 -7.42 -4.11
CA THR A 47 -10.34 -8.02 -3.79
C THR A 47 -11.34 -7.86 -4.93
N ILE A 48 -12.32 -8.79 -5.01
CA ILE A 48 -13.40 -8.75 -6.00
C ILE A 48 -14.28 -7.51 -5.83
N GLU A 49 -14.32 -6.97 -4.62
CA GLU A 49 -15.05 -5.74 -4.28
C GLU A 49 -14.30 -4.46 -4.68
N SER A 50 -13.04 -4.58 -5.12
CA SER A 50 -12.27 -3.45 -5.63
C SER A 50 -12.81 -2.99 -7.00
N GLU A 51 -12.85 -1.67 -7.22
CA GLU A 51 -13.32 -1.07 -8.48
C GLU A 51 -12.28 -1.16 -9.62
N LEU A 52 -11.16 -1.88 -9.45
CA LEU A 52 -10.16 -2.04 -10.51
C LEU A 52 -10.74 -2.80 -11.71
N GLU A 53 -10.51 -2.25 -12.91
CA GLU A 53 -10.83 -2.96 -14.15
C GLU A 53 -9.93 -4.19 -14.37
N PRO A 54 -10.33 -5.16 -15.21
CA PRO A 54 -9.54 -6.38 -15.43
C PRO A 54 -8.08 -6.13 -15.82
N PHE A 55 -7.79 -5.16 -16.71
CA PHE A 55 -6.43 -4.84 -17.13
C PHE A 55 -5.59 -4.24 -15.99
N GLU A 56 -6.23 -3.51 -15.06
CA GLU A 56 -5.58 -2.92 -13.89
C GLU A 56 -5.22 -4.00 -12.87
N ARG A 57 -6.11 -5.00 -12.68
CA ARG A 57 -5.87 -6.19 -11.86
C ARG A 57 -4.70 -7.00 -12.39
N GLU A 58 -4.58 -7.16 -13.71
CA GLU A 58 -3.44 -7.83 -14.32
C GLU A 58 -2.11 -7.12 -13.99
N VAL A 59 -2.09 -5.79 -14.01
CA VAL A 59 -0.91 -5.01 -13.60
C VAL A 59 -0.64 -5.19 -12.10
N LEU A 60 -1.68 -5.22 -11.27
CA LEU A 60 -1.55 -5.44 -9.83
C LEU A 60 -0.93 -6.82 -9.52
N PHE A 61 -1.50 -7.89 -10.09
CA PHE A 61 -1.07 -9.26 -9.80
C PHE A 61 0.29 -9.63 -10.40
N ALA A 62 0.73 -8.92 -11.45
CA ALA A 62 2.06 -9.06 -12.02
C ALA A 62 3.15 -8.29 -11.25
N ALA A 63 2.76 -7.35 -10.39
CA ALA A 63 3.69 -6.46 -9.70
C ALA A 63 4.39 -7.18 -8.54
N ARG A 64 5.68 -6.91 -8.39
CA ARG A 64 6.51 -7.37 -7.27
C ARG A 64 6.73 -6.24 -6.27
N ALA A 65 7.26 -6.57 -5.09
CA ALA A 65 7.56 -5.59 -4.06
C ALA A 65 8.54 -4.49 -4.53
N GLU A 66 9.53 -4.87 -5.36
CA GLU A 66 10.50 -3.95 -5.96
C GLU A 66 9.92 -3.04 -7.04
N ASP A 67 8.76 -3.38 -7.60
CA ASP A 67 8.06 -2.54 -8.58
C ASP A 67 7.33 -1.37 -7.90
N ALA A 68 7.11 -1.44 -6.60
CA ALA A 68 6.53 -0.36 -5.81
C ALA A 68 7.59 0.70 -5.45
N VAL A 69 7.81 1.64 -6.36
CA VAL A 69 8.86 2.67 -6.29
C VAL A 69 8.31 4.02 -5.83
N ARG A 70 9.15 4.86 -5.22
CA ARG A 70 8.78 6.23 -4.89
C ARG A 70 9.03 7.13 -6.11
N ARG A 71 7.98 7.82 -6.57
CA ARG A 71 8.00 8.74 -7.71
C ARG A 71 7.23 10.01 -7.40
N ARG A 72 7.51 11.07 -8.14
CA ARG A 72 6.82 12.36 -8.02
C ARG A 72 5.88 12.63 -9.19
N ALA A 73 5.90 11.79 -10.21
CA ALA A 73 5.17 11.98 -11.48
C ALA A 73 3.69 12.27 -11.28
N ARG A 74 3.03 11.64 -10.30
CA ARG A 74 1.58 11.76 -10.11
C ARG A 74 1.14 13.10 -9.52
N THR A 75 1.84 13.62 -8.53
CA THR A 75 1.36 14.78 -7.75
C THR A 75 2.41 15.87 -7.53
N GLY A 76 3.63 15.68 -8.02
CA GLY A 76 4.78 16.52 -7.68
C GLY A 76 5.37 16.22 -6.29
N LYS A 77 4.66 15.48 -5.45
CA LYS A 77 5.15 15.00 -4.14
C LYS A 77 5.50 13.52 -4.21
N PRO A 78 6.48 13.06 -3.42
CA PRO A 78 6.85 11.64 -3.40
C PRO A 78 5.67 10.75 -2.99
N VAL A 79 5.28 9.85 -3.85
CA VAL A 79 4.27 8.81 -3.59
C VAL A 79 4.84 7.46 -4.02
N ARG A 80 4.53 6.40 -3.26
CA ARG A 80 4.86 5.05 -3.67
C ARG A 80 3.81 4.54 -4.66
N MET A 81 4.26 4.07 -5.80
CA MET A 81 3.39 3.61 -6.89
C MET A 81 4.07 2.50 -7.69
N ILE A 82 3.30 1.72 -8.42
CA ILE A 82 3.86 0.72 -9.33
C ILE A 82 4.62 1.45 -10.45
N LYS A 83 5.85 1.04 -10.72
CA LYS A 83 6.66 1.61 -11.82
C LYS A 83 5.97 1.33 -13.16
N SER A 84 6.07 2.26 -14.07
CA SER A 84 5.59 2.15 -15.45
C SER A 84 6.47 2.99 -16.36
N LYS A 85 6.42 2.72 -17.67
CA LYS A 85 7.15 3.54 -18.64
C LYS A 85 6.79 5.03 -18.55
N LEU A 86 5.53 5.36 -18.20
CA LEU A 86 5.13 6.74 -17.98
C LEU A 86 5.84 7.34 -16.76
N SER A 87 5.88 6.62 -15.63
CA SER A 87 6.57 7.10 -14.43
C SER A 87 8.09 7.15 -14.59
N GLU A 88 8.67 6.26 -15.40
CA GLU A 88 10.09 6.24 -15.72
C GLU A 88 10.49 7.39 -16.65
N ALA A 89 9.64 7.74 -17.61
CA ALA A 89 9.86 8.87 -18.51
C ALA A 89 10.02 10.20 -17.75
N TRP A 90 9.34 10.37 -16.61
CA TRP A 90 9.48 11.55 -15.74
C TRP A 90 10.80 11.59 -14.96
N GLU A 91 11.49 10.46 -14.82
CA GLU A 91 12.80 10.36 -14.15
C GLU A 91 13.97 10.33 -15.14
N ALA A 92 13.67 10.32 -16.44
CA ALA A 92 14.69 10.23 -17.48
C ALA A 92 15.52 11.52 -17.58
N PRO A 93 16.79 11.45 -17.98
CA PRO A 93 17.58 12.64 -18.28
C PRO A 93 16.88 13.53 -19.32
N GLY A 94 16.77 14.83 -19.03
CA GLY A 94 16.07 15.78 -19.89
C GLY A 94 14.55 15.82 -19.72
N ALA A 95 13.98 15.04 -18.80
CA ALA A 95 12.57 15.15 -18.47
C ALA A 95 12.24 16.56 -17.92
N PRO A 96 11.01 17.07 -18.17
CA PRO A 96 10.59 18.35 -17.62
C PRO A 96 10.56 18.32 -16.09
N ALA A 97 10.80 19.46 -15.48
CA ALA A 97 10.70 19.60 -14.03
C ALA A 97 9.28 19.31 -13.55
N TYR A 98 9.16 18.73 -12.36
CA TYR A 98 7.86 18.53 -11.74
C TYR A 98 7.18 19.85 -11.39
N LEU A 99 5.92 19.95 -11.72
CA LEU A 99 5.09 21.08 -11.34
C LEU A 99 4.72 21.00 -9.84
N PRO A 100 4.47 22.15 -9.20
CA PRO A 100 3.95 22.15 -7.84
C PRO A 100 2.53 21.57 -7.79
N THR A 101 2.17 20.98 -6.65
CA THR A 101 0.79 20.55 -6.38
C THR A 101 -0.13 21.78 -6.35
N PRO A 102 -1.34 21.75 -7.01
CA PRO A 102 -1.99 20.59 -7.65
C PRO A 102 -1.69 20.42 -9.15
N LEU A 103 -0.91 21.30 -9.77
CA LEU A 103 -0.73 21.38 -11.23
C LEU A 103 -0.17 20.07 -11.82
N GLN A 104 0.80 19.46 -11.13
CA GLN A 104 1.34 18.17 -11.57
C GLN A 104 0.25 17.09 -11.63
N GLY A 105 -0.66 17.08 -10.66
CA GLY A 105 -1.77 16.13 -10.64
C GLY A 105 -2.74 16.33 -11.81
N ILE A 106 -3.04 17.56 -12.16
CA ILE A 106 -3.91 17.90 -13.30
C ILE A 106 -3.28 17.38 -14.59
N LEU A 107 -2.01 17.69 -14.82
CA LEU A 107 -1.27 17.25 -16.01
C LEU A 107 -1.18 15.72 -16.08
N TYR A 108 -0.84 15.06 -14.97
CA TYR A 108 -0.73 13.61 -14.91
C TYR A 108 -2.08 12.92 -15.19
N ASN A 109 -3.17 13.42 -14.62
CA ASN A 109 -4.49 12.82 -14.76
C ASN A 109 -4.98 12.80 -16.21
N GLU A 110 -4.66 13.82 -17.02
CA GLU A 110 -4.93 13.83 -18.45
C GLU A 110 -4.24 12.67 -19.20
N ALA A 111 -2.95 12.49 -18.94
CA ALA A 111 -2.19 11.37 -19.51
C ALA A 111 -2.72 10.03 -19.01
N HIS A 112 -2.98 9.93 -17.71
CA HIS A 112 -3.48 8.72 -17.07
C HIS A 112 -4.85 8.29 -17.61
N ALA A 113 -5.78 9.22 -17.80
CA ALA A 113 -7.09 8.93 -18.40
C ALA A 113 -6.98 8.36 -19.83
N ARG A 114 -6.01 8.81 -20.61
CA ARG A 114 -5.72 8.25 -21.94
C ARG A 114 -5.15 6.84 -21.86
N VAL A 115 -4.24 6.60 -20.90
CA VAL A 115 -3.65 5.28 -20.63
C VAL A 115 -4.74 4.28 -20.24
N VAL A 116 -5.65 4.67 -19.35
CA VAL A 116 -6.79 3.83 -18.91
C VAL A 116 -7.70 3.49 -20.10
N ARG A 117 -8.14 4.49 -20.89
CA ARG A 117 -8.98 4.26 -22.06
C ARG A 117 -8.33 3.34 -23.09
N ALA A 118 -7.02 3.47 -23.29
CA ALA A 118 -6.26 2.64 -24.22
C ALA A 118 -5.83 1.29 -23.61
N LYS A 119 -6.15 1.02 -22.35
CA LYS A 119 -5.78 -0.19 -21.58
C LYS A 119 -4.28 -0.54 -21.69
N ARG A 120 -3.42 0.50 -21.68
CA ARG A 120 -1.97 0.38 -21.86
C ARG A 120 -1.31 0.00 -20.54
N ARG A 121 -1.16 -1.32 -20.31
CA ARG A 121 -0.55 -1.89 -19.11
C ARG A 121 0.86 -1.38 -18.83
N ASP A 122 1.66 -1.22 -19.87
CA ASP A 122 3.06 -0.77 -19.78
C ASP A 122 3.20 0.70 -19.33
N LEU A 123 2.16 1.50 -19.52
CA LEU A 123 2.11 2.91 -19.11
C LEU A 123 1.27 3.12 -17.84
N TYR A 124 0.43 2.14 -17.47
CA TYR A 124 -0.46 2.25 -16.33
C TYR A 124 0.28 2.15 -15.00
N SER A 125 -0.12 2.97 -14.07
CA SER A 125 0.45 3.00 -12.71
C SER A 125 -0.57 3.56 -11.74
N PHE A 126 -0.53 3.08 -10.51
CA PHE A 126 -1.36 3.56 -9.41
C PHE A 126 -0.61 3.48 -8.08
N PRO A 127 -1.03 4.23 -7.05
CA PRO A 127 -0.41 4.17 -5.73
C PRO A 127 -0.56 2.78 -5.11
N ALA A 128 0.57 2.17 -4.77
CA ALA A 128 0.63 0.88 -4.10
C ALA A 128 1.88 0.78 -3.21
N GLY A 129 1.74 0.15 -2.06
CA GLY A 129 2.85 -0.18 -1.17
C GLY A 129 3.57 -1.47 -1.60
N GLN A 130 4.73 -1.75 -0.99
CA GLN A 130 5.52 -2.96 -1.30
C GLN A 130 4.78 -4.28 -1.02
N VAL A 131 3.70 -4.25 -0.23
CA VAL A 131 2.82 -5.40 -0.02
C VAL A 131 2.11 -5.86 -1.30
N VAL A 132 2.19 -5.08 -2.40
CA VAL A 132 1.70 -5.50 -3.72
C VAL A 132 2.29 -6.85 -4.14
N GLY A 133 3.57 -7.12 -3.83
CA GLY A 133 4.20 -8.41 -4.11
C GLY A 133 3.65 -9.61 -3.33
N MET A 134 2.69 -9.38 -2.43
CA MET A 134 1.96 -10.42 -1.69
C MET A 134 0.53 -10.63 -2.21
N ILE A 135 0.13 -9.91 -3.27
CA ILE A 135 -1.21 -9.93 -3.85
C ILE A 135 -1.09 -10.50 -5.26
N ASN A 136 -1.17 -11.82 -5.39
CA ASN A 136 -0.91 -12.53 -6.65
C ASN A 136 -2.18 -13.10 -7.28
N GLU A 137 -3.29 -13.05 -6.56
CA GLU A 137 -4.58 -13.60 -6.99
C GLU A 137 -5.75 -12.80 -6.43
N GLU A 138 -6.88 -12.94 -7.06
CA GLU A 138 -8.13 -12.33 -6.61
C GLU A 138 -8.67 -13.03 -5.38
N SER A 139 -9.20 -12.26 -4.44
CA SER A 139 -9.81 -12.76 -3.21
C SER A 139 -11.05 -11.93 -2.87
N SER A 140 -11.83 -12.34 -1.88
CA SER A 140 -12.89 -11.47 -1.33
C SER A 140 -12.40 -10.74 -0.09
N VAL A 141 -12.97 -9.57 0.20
CA VAL A 141 -12.74 -8.85 1.47
C VAL A 141 -12.95 -9.78 2.66
N ARG A 142 -14.02 -10.61 2.61
CA ARG A 142 -14.29 -11.60 3.66
C ARG A 142 -13.14 -12.57 3.86
N ALA A 143 -12.61 -13.14 2.78
CA ALA A 143 -11.51 -14.10 2.85
C ALA A 143 -10.23 -13.45 3.39
N VAL A 144 -9.93 -12.24 2.93
CA VAL A 144 -8.80 -11.44 3.45
C VAL A 144 -8.96 -11.17 4.94
N MET A 145 -10.14 -10.75 5.40
CA MET A 145 -10.41 -10.50 6.82
C MET A 145 -10.25 -11.75 7.67
N LEU A 146 -10.81 -12.88 7.24
CA LEU A 146 -10.65 -14.16 7.95
C LEU A 146 -9.18 -14.58 8.04
N ARG A 147 -8.42 -14.45 6.95
CA ARG A 147 -6.98 -14.74 6.96
C ARG A 147 -6.24 -13.84 7.95
N LEU A 148 -6.51 -12.53 7.96
CA LEU A 148 -5.89 -11.60 8.90
C LEU A 148 -6.22 -11.94 10.35
N GLN A 149 -7.46 -12.34 10.64
CA GLN A 149 -7.89 -12.76 11.98
C GLN A 149 -7.17 -14.03 12.43
N HIS A 150 -7.08 -15.06 11.58
CA HIS A 150 -6.35 -16.28 11.91
C HIS A 150 -4.86 -15.99 12.15
N GLU A 151 -4.19 -15.28 11.24
CA GLU A 151 -2.80 -14.91 11.39
C GLU A 151 -2.55 -14.05 12.64
N TYR A 152 -3.51 -13.20 13.02
CA TYR A 152 -3.45 -12.43 14.26
C TYR A 152 -3.49 -13.34 15.49
N LEU A 153 -4.47 -14.24 15.56
CA LEU A 153 -4.63 -15.18 16.67
C LEU A 153 -3.41 -16.10 16.82
N ASP A 154 -2.91 -16.67 15.72
CA ASP A 154 -1.72 -17.50 15.69
C ASP A 154 -0.48 -16.72 16.19
N SER A 155 -0.37 -15.46 15.81
CA SER A 155 0.73 -14.61 16.24
C SER A 155 0.66 -14.28 17.74
N MET A 156 -0.54 -14.02 18.27
CA MET A 156 -0.76 -13.79 19.69
C MET A 156 -0.43 -15.04 20.51
N GLU A 157 -0.89 -16.21 20.06
CA GLU A 157 -0.58 -17.47 20.72
C GLU A 157 0.92 -17.77 20.72
N ARG A 158 1.61 -17.51 19.59
CA ARG A 158 3.08 -17.63 19.53
C ARG A 158 3.77 -16.71 20.54
N LEU A 159 3.35 -15.45 20.66
CA LEU A 159 3.93 -14.51 21.60
C LEU A 159 3.69 -14.94 23.05
N ARG A 160 2.49 -15.45 23.36
CA ARG A 160 2.16 -15.98 24.69
C ARG A 160 3.10 -17.12 25.09
N ARG A 161 3.44 -18.02 24.18
CA ARG A 161 4.39 -19.11 24.45
C ARG A 161 5.82 -18.65 24.67
N LEU A 162 6.18 -17.46 24.16
CA LEU A 162 7.52 -16.87 24.34
C LEU A 162 7.61 -15.99 25.60
N ALA A 163 6.47 -15.61 26.18
CA ALA A 163 6.47 -14.88 27.45
C ALA A 163 6.98 -15.77 28.57
N PRO A 164 7.78 -15.25 29.52
CA PRO A 164 8.15 -16.00 30.73
C PRO A 164 6.88 -16.46 31.45
N SER A 165 6.86 -17.72 31.89
CA SER A 165 5.81 -18.17 32.82
C SER A 165 5.96 -17.38 34.09
N ASP A 166 4.87 -16.79 34.59
CA ASP A 166 4.84 -16.23 35.92
C ASP A 166 5.23 -17.33 36.92
N THR A 167 6.42 -17.24 37.44
CA THR A 167 6.91 -18.09 38.57
C THR A 167 6.47 -17.49 39.87
#